data_b38bbf76a62d408b169c664a1f64b054
#
_entry.id   b38bbf76a62d408b169c664a1f64b054
#
_cell.length_a   1.000
_cell.length_b   1.000
_cell.length_c   1.000
_cell.angle_alpha   90.00
_cell.angle_beta   90.00
_cell.angle_gamma   90.00
#
_symmetry.space_group_name_H-M   'P 1'
#
loop_
_entity.id
_entity.type
_entity.pdbx_description
1 polymer ?
#
loop_
_entity_poly.entity_id
_entity_poly.type
_entity_poly.pdbx_seq_one_letter_code
_entity_poly.pdbx_strand_id
1 'polypeptide(L)'
;MTENQTFFYNQNKLKMVKKDLAIRFGEILNESNFRFIFNSVIGPTVNIDNWMDEKKFLELLNGIEKADCALIELLVLGYSKPAVLIKEILQDEGIEFLVQSNIVYRNNDLLVSNGYIILPVNELYLIVSLPCNYKNGKAQFSDIYIGQDSMRLQQMLKNKYFDNILDLCTGSGVQGLHYNGLANKISAVELNDNAYVAASLNAMINGMKETYSIYKGDLYKALPTDINKYDCIISNPPYVPIPKNIEVAMCGDGGEDGMEIAKRIIDGYKDYLQIGGYAYMVLECIGDEEEPYIIDYIRKTMKKGLSLIHISEPTRP
;
A
#
# COMPACT_ATOMS: atom_id res chain seq x y z
N MET A 1 -2.76 -34.75 2.13
CA MET A 1 -2.37 -34.16 3.43
C MET A 1 -1.01 -33.52 3.21
N THR A 2 -1.02 -32.26 2.86
CA THR A 2 0.18 -31.46 2.59
C THR A 2 0.65 -30.85 3.90
N GLU A 3 1.90 -31.14 4.22
CA GLU A 3 2.60 -30.72 5.42
C GLU A 3 2.55 -29.22 5.64
N ASN A 4 2.32 -28.87 6.88
CA ASN A 4 2.46 -27.59 7.55
C ASN A 4 3.43 -26.61 6.88
N GLN A 5 2.92 -25.72 6.03
CA GLN A 5 3.57 -24.44 5.81
C GLN A 5 3.30 -23.58 7.04
N THR A 6 4.23 -23.65 7.99
CA THR A 6 4.30 -22.72 9.10
C THR A 6 4.75 -21.39 8.50
N PHE A 7 3.80 -20.50 8.24
CA PHE A 7 4.12 -19.13 7.86
C PHE A 7 4.79 -18.46 9.07
N PHE A 8 6.12 -18.41 9.04
CA PHE A 8 6.88 -17.63 10.00
C PHE A 8 6.65 -16.16 9.73
N TYR A 9 6.05 -15.48 10.67
CA TYR A 9 5.94 -14.04 10.66
C TYR A 9 7.33 -13.42 10.68
N ASN A 10 7.63 -12.84 9.68
CA ASN A 10 8.58 -11.88 9.16
C ASN A 10 9.76 -11.47 10.02
N GLN A 11 10.70 -12.39 10.24
CA GLN A 11 12.08 -12.04 10.58
C GLN A 11 12.83 -11.46 9.36
N ASN A 12 12.28 -11.58 8.16
CA ASN A 12 12.90 -11.18 6.90
C ASN A 12 12.25 -9.91 6.34
N LYS A 13 12.63 -8.75 6.88
CA LYS A 13 12.21 -7.44 6.36
C LYS A 13 12.66 -7.22 4.92
N LEU A 14 11.88 -6.43 4.16
CA LEU A 14 12.29 -5.95 2.85
C LEU A 14 13.63 -5.22 2.92
N LYS A 15 14.37 -5.27 1.84
CA LYS A 15 15.67 -4.61 1.69
C LYS A 15 15.66 -3.67 0.49
N MET A 16 16.31 -2.53 0.64
CA MET A 16 16.58 -1.65 -0.49
C MET A 16 17.53 -2.35 -1.47
N VAL A 17 17.27 -2.16 -2.75
CA VAL A 17 18.13 -2.61 -3.85
C VAL A 17 18.67 -1.43 -4.64
N LYS A 18 19.61 -1.68 -5.56
CA LYS A 18 20.08 -0.66 -6.49
C LYS A 18 18.92 -0.14 -7.35
N LYS A 19 18.89 1.18 -7.57
CA LYS A 19 17.87 1.87 -8.37
C LYS A 19 17.66 1.20 -9.74
N ASP A 20 18.74 0.99 -10.47
CA ASP A 20 18.67 0.49 -11.84
C ASP A 20 18.07 -0.92 -11.89
N LEU A 21 18.35 -1.76 -10.89
CA LEU A 21 17.75 -3.09 -10.78
C LEU A 21 16.24 -3.03 -10.53
N ALA A 22 15.79 -2.09 -9.67
CA ALA A 22 14.36 -1.91 -9.42
C ALA A 22 13.62 -1.35 -10.63
N ILE A 23 14.21 -0.39 -11.34
CA ILE A 23 13.63 0.15 -12.59
C ILE A 23 13.54 -0.96 -13.65
N ARG A 24 14.63 -1.73 -13.84
CA ARG A 24 14.64 -2.84 -14.80
C ARG A 24 13.59 -3.89 -14.48
N PHE A 25 13.39 -4.20 -13.20
CA PHE A 25 12.32 -5.10 -12.79
C PHE A 25 10.92 -4.56 -13.17
N GLY A 26 10.65 -3.29 -12.98
CA GLY A 26 9.40 -2.65 -13.40
C GLY A 26 9.19 -2.71 -14.92
N GLU A 27 10.25 -2.50 -15.72
CA GLU A 27 10.22 -2.63 -17.16
C GLU A 27 9.87 -4.08 -17.58
N ILE A 28 10.53 -5.07 -17.00
CA ILE A 28 10.27 -6.50 -17.26
C ILE A 28 8.80 -6.83 -16.94
N LEU A 29 8.25 -6.35 -15.81
CA LEU A 29 6.85 -6.57 -15.50
C LEU A 29 5.90 -5.91 -16.52
N ASN A 30 6.25 -4.72 -17.03
CA ASN A 30 5.46 -4.04 -18.07
C ASN A 30 5.54 -4.74 -19.44
N GLU A 31 6.66 -5.36 -19.75
CA GLU A 31 6.86 -6.17 -20.97
C GLU A 31 6.14 -7.53 -20.90
N SER A 32 5.82 -8.02 -19.69
CA SER A 32 5.18 -9.30 -19.43
C SER A 32 3.65 -9.25 -19.54
N ASN A 33 3.02 -10.43 -19.58
CA ASN A 33 1.57 -10.57 -19.51
C ASN A 33 1.03 -10.45 -18.07
N PHE A 34 1.86 -10.21 -17.06
CA PHE A 34 1.50 -10.32 -15.65
C PHE A 34 0.26 -9.48 -15.29
N ARG A 35 0.26 -8.18 -15.63
CA ARG A 35 -0.88 -7.28 -15.37
C ARG A 35 -2.13 -7.68 -16.14
N PHE A 36 -1.97 -8.05 -17.41
CA PHE A 36 -3.09 -8.45 -18.26
C PHE A 36 -3.79 -9.69 -17.69
N ILE A 37 -3.02 -10.73 -17.33
CA ILE A 37 -3.56 -11.96 -16.75
C ILE A 37 -4.21 -11.69 -15.41
N PHE A 38 -3.55 -10.93 -14.50
CA PHE A 38 -4.11 -10.56 -13.22
C PHE A 38 -5.47 -9.87 -13.37
N ASN A 39 -5.57 -8.86 -14.22
CA ASN A 39 -6.80 -8.11 -14.45
C ASN A 39 -7.89 -8.97 -15.11
N SER A 40 -7.52 -9.92 -15.99
CA SER A 40 -8.46 -10.84 -16.64
C SER A 40 -9.07 -11.83 -15.65
N VAL A 41 -8.32 -12.20 -14.59
CA VAL A 41 -8.74 -13.17 -13.57
C VAL A 41 -9.52 -12.49 -12.44
N ILE A 42 -9.06 -11.32 -11.96
CA ILE A 42 -9.61 -10.64 -10.79
C ILE A 42 -10.52 -9.49 -11.21
N GLY A 43 -10.34 -8.99 -12.43
CA GLY A 43 -11.00 -7.80 -12.96
C GLY A 43 -10.21 -6.51 -12.70
N PRO A 44 -10.65 -5.38 -13.29
CA PRO A 44 -9.91 -4.12 -13.26
C PRO A 44 -9.83 -3.47 -11.88
N THR A 45 -10.62 -3.94 -10.93
CA THR A 45 -10.60 -3.48 -9.53
C THR A 45 -10.15 -4.62 -8.64
N VAL A 46 -9.15 -4.35 -7.80
CA VAL A 46 -8.74 -5.30 -6.77
C VAL A 46 -9.88 -5.41 -5.76
N ASN A 47 -10.72 -6.40 -5.95
CA ASN A 47 -11.65 -6.80 -4.90
C ASN A 47 -10.94 -7.83 -4.02
N ILE A 48 -10.37 -7.36 -2.92
CA ILE A 48 -9.60 -8.18 -1.98
C ILE A 48 -10.42 -9.37 -1.49
N ASP A 49 -11.73 -9.23 -1.38
CA ASP A 49 -12.61 -10.31 -0.95
C ASP A 49 -12.73 -11.45 -1.99
N ASN A 50 -12.56 -11.15 -3.28
CA ASN A 50 -12.69 -12.14 -4.35
C ASN A 50 -11.44 -13.01 -4.54
N TRP A 51 -10.23 -12.44 -4.37
CA TRP A 51 -9.01 -13.23 -4.55
C TRP A 51 -8.61 -14.03 -3.30
N MET A 52 -9.33 -13.87 -2.20
CA MET A 52 -9.20 -14.71 -1.02
C MET A 52 -9.79 -16.11 -1.21
N ASP A 53 -10.61 -16.35 -2.23
CA ASP A 53 -11.03 -17.72 -2.65
C ASP A 53 -9.95 -18.33 -3.56
N GLU A 54 -8.91 -18.84 -2.92
CA GLU A 54 -7.73 -19.44 -3.54
C GLU A 54 -8.09 -20.52 -4.57
N LYS A 55 -9.07 -21.37 -4.26
CA LYS A 55 -9.47 -22.46 -5.15
C LYS A 55 -10.08 -21.94 -6.44
N LYS A 56 -10.98 -20.97 -6.32
CA LYS A 56 -11.60 -20.31 -7.47
C LYS A 56 -10.56 -19.56 -8.31
N PHE A 57 -9.62 -18.89 -7.65
CA PHE A 57 -8.54 -18.19 -8.33
C PHE A 57 -7.68 -19.15 -9.17
N LEU A 58 -7.28 -20.30 -8.61
CA LEU A 58 -6.51 -21.31 -9.32
C LEU A 58 -7.30 -21.94 -10.49
N GLU A 59 -8.62 -22.13 -10.32
CA GLU A 59 -9.48 -22.60 -11.41
C GLU A 59 -9.51 -21.62 -12.59
N LEU A 60 -9.47 -20.32 -12.34
CA LEU A 60 -9.44 -19.27 -13.37
C LEU A 60 -8.10 -19.22 -14.15
N LEU A 61 -7.02 -19.76 -13.59
CA LEU A 61 -5.71 -19.85 -14.27
C LEU A 61 -5.64 -21.03 -15.24
N ASN A 62 -6.67 -21.88 -15.32
CA ASN A 62 -6.69 -23.00 -16.27
C ASN A 62 -6.65 -22.51 -17.72
N GLY A 63 -5.72 -23.06 -18.50
CA GLY A 63 -5.52 -22.68 -19.90
C GLY A 63 -4.54 -21.53 -20.12
N ILE A 64 -3.97 -20.96 -19.06
CA ILE A 64 -2.89 -19.98 -19.14
C ILE A 64 -1.54 -20.72 -19.26
N GLU A 65 -0.56 -20.10 -19.91
CA GLU A 65 0.80 -20.63 -20.06
C GLU A 65 1.44 -20.93 -18.70
N LYS A 66 2.22 -22.02 -18.63
CA LYS A 66 2.76 -22.53 -17.37
C LYS A 66 3.66 -21.54 -16.64
N ALA A 67 4.47 -20.78 -17.38
CA ALA A 67 5.35 -19.77 -16.82
C ALA A 67 4.55 -18.58 -16.24
N ASP A 68 3.54 -18.11 -16.97
CA ASP A 68 2.63 -17.04 -16.52
C ASP A 68 1.85 -17.46 -15.28
N CYS A 69 1.30 -18.70 -15.25
CA CYS A 69 0.66 -19.25 -14.05
C CYS A 69 1.61 -19.26 -12.85
N ALA A 70 2.85 -19.76 -13.07
CA ALA A 70 3.84 -19.83 -12.01
C ALA A 70 4.19 -18.43 -11.47
N LEU A 71 4.27 -17.43 -12.36
CA LEU A 71 4.53 -16.04 -11.95
C LEU A 71 3.38 -15.46 -11.10
N ILE A 72 2.12 -15.63 -11.52
CA ILE A 72 0.95 -15.22 -10.76
C ILE A 72 0.90 -15.92 -9.39
N GLU A 73 1.11 -17.23 -9.38
CA GLU A 73 1.07 -18.01 -8.13
C GLU A 73 2.19 -17.62 -7.16
N LEU A 74 3.38 -17.26 -7.65
CA LEU A 74 4.48 -16.77 -6.81
C LEU A 74 4.21 -15.34 -6.31
N LEU A 75 3.91 -14.41 -7.22
CA LEU A 75 3.87 -12.98 -6.91
C LEU A 75 2.54 -12.53 -6.30
N VAL A 76 1.43 -13.25 -6.52
CA VAL A 76 0.10 -12.86 -6.01
C VAL A 76 -0.36 -13.77 -4.87
N LEU A 77 -0.12 -15.09 -4.96
CA LEU A 77 -0.56 -16.05 -3.94
C LEU A 77 0.55 -16.44 -2.96
N GLY A 78 1.79 -16.06 -3.23
CA GLY A 78 2.95 -16.37 -2.37
C GLY A 78 3.37 -17.85 -2.41
N TYR A 79 3.01 -18.61 -3.45
CA TYR A 79 3.38 -20.01 -3.57
C TYR A 79 4.82 -20.19 -4.04
N SER A 80 5.47 -21.22 -3.53
CA SER A 80 6.81 -21.62 -4.00
C SER A 80 6.74 -22.14 -5.43
N LYS A 81 7.63 -21.65 -6.30
CA LYS A 81 7.68 -22.02 -7.72
C LYS A 81 9.11 -22.34 -8.17
N PRO A 82 9.26 -23.25 -9.17
CA PRO A 82 10.56 -23.50 -9.78
C PRO A 82 11.15 -22.23 -10.37
N ALA A 83 12.40 -21.91 -10.02
CA ALA A 83 13.07 -20.70 -10.51
C ALA A 83 13.19 -20.66 -12.04
N VAL A 84 13.28 -21.83 -12.70
CA VAL A 84 13.34 -21.93 -14.16
C VAL A 84 12.09 -21.37 -14.85
N LEU A 85 10.89 -21.62 -14.32
CA LEU A 85 9.66 -21.08 -14.87
C LEU A 85 9.55 -19.55 -14.70
N ILE A 86 9.99 -19.05 -13.55
CA ILE A 86 9.99 -17.62 -13.28
C ILE A 86 11.01 -16.89 -14.17
N LYS A 87 12.16 -17.53 -14.44
CA LYS A 87 13.20 -16.99 -15.30
C LYS A 87 12.75 -16.80 -16.76
N GLU A 88 11.84 -17.61 -17.26
CA GLU A 88 11.29 -17.48 -18.62
C GLU A 88 10.66 -16.08 -18.85
N ILE A 89 10.08 -15.48 -17.79
CA ILE A 89 9.43 -14.17 -17.85
C ILE A 89 10.31 -13.08 -17.25
N LEU A 90 10.78 -13.27 -16.01
CA LEU A 90 11.47 -12.23 -15.27
C LEU A 90 12.97 -12.10 -15.59
N GLN A 91 13.53 -13.02 -16.37
CA GLN A 91 14.97 -13.05 -16.68
C GLN A 91 15.82 -13.22 -15.40
N ASP A 92 17.13 -13.08 -15.48
CA ASP A 92 17.99 -13.15 -14.29
C ASP A 92 17.86 -11.90 -13.42
N GLU A 93 17.73 -10.74 -14.03
CA GLU A 93 17.62 -9.45 -13.34
C GLU A 93 16.34 -9.37 -12.49
N GLY A 94 15.21 -9.85 -12.99
CA GLY A 94 13.96 -9.86 -12.20
C GLY A 94 14.03 -10.81 -11.01
N ILE A 95 14.66 -11.98 -11.17
CA ILE A 95 14.91 -12.89 -10.05
C ILE A 95 15.88 -12.26 -9.05
N GLU A 96 16.94 -11.60 -9.54
CA GLU A 96 17.92 -10.89 -8.71
C GLU A 96 17.22 -9.82 -7.86
N PHE A 97 16.33 -9.01 -8.47
CA PHE A 97 15.52 -8.03 -7.74
C PHE A 97 14.72 -8.68 -6.62
N LEU A 98 13.95 -9.73 -6.93
CA LEU A 98 13.09 -10.42 -5.95
C LEU A 98 13.89 -10.98 -4.76
N VAL A 99 15.09 -11.55 -5.01
CA VAL A 99 15.94 -12.11 -3.98
C VAL A 99 16.66 -11.02 -3.18
N GLN A 100 17.23 -10.01 -3.84
CA GLN A 100 17.95 -8.93 -3.15
C GLN A 100 17.02 -8.05 -2.31
N SER A 101 15.79 -7.81 -2.79
CA SER A 101 14.77 -7.07 -2.03
C SER A 101 14.15 -7.87 -0.90
N ASN A 102 14.47 -9.15 -0.81
CA ASN A 102 13.95 -10.08 0.18
C ASN A 102 12.44 -10.36 0.04
N ILE A 103 11.88 -10.13 -1.16
CA ILE A 103 10.50 -10.54 -1.47
C ILE A 103 10.40 -12.05 -1.52
N VAL A 104 11.42 -12.71 -2.09
CA VAL A 104 11.56 -14.16 -2.10
C VAL A 104 12.95 -14.58 -1.66
N TYR A 105 13.10 -15.85 -1.30
CA TYR A 105 14.41 -16.48 -1.13
C TYR A 105 14.53 -17.75 -1.96
N ARG A 106 15.75 -18.18 -2.22
CA ARG A 106 16.03 -19.45 -2.90
C ARG A 106 16.06 -20.60 -1.91
N ASN A 107 15.34 -21.67 -2.24
CA ASN A 107 15.42 -22.95 -1.56
C ASN A 107 15.62 -24.03 -2.64
N ASN A 108 16.85 -24.48 -2.83
CA ASN A 108 17.28 -25.32 -3.96
C ASN A 108 16.85 -24.66 -5.29
N ASP A 109 16.07 -25.36 -6.11
CA ASP A 109 15.54 -24.89 -7.40
C ASP A 109 14.26 -24.07 -7.31
N LEU A 110 13.77 -23.80 -6.08
CA LEU A 110 12.54 -23.07 -5.85
C LEU A 110 12.81 -21.63 -5.43
N LEU A 111 11.94 -20.73 -5.88
CA LEU A 111 11.73 -19.41 -5.29
C LEU A 111 10.58 -19.51 -4.31
N VAL A 112 10.78 -19.05 -3.09
CA VAL A 112 9.83 -19.14 -1.97
C VAL A 112 9.53 -17.73 -1.49
N SER A 113 8.25 -17.37 -1.35
CA SER A 113 7.85 -16.05 -0.84
C SER A 113 8.26 -15.87 0.62
N ASN A 114 8.75 -14.68 0.94
CA ASN A 114 9.00 -14.21 2.30
C ASN A 114 7.77 -13.54 2.95
N GLY A 115 6.56 -13.79 2.44
CA GLY A 115 5.34 -13.18 2.93
C GLY A 115 5.03 -11.83 2.29
N TYR A 116 5.64 -11.54 1.16
CA TYR A 116 5.33 -10.39 0.31
C TYR A 116 4.77 -10.86 -1.01
N ILE A 117 3.91 -10.00 -1.58
CA ILE A 117 3.31 -10.19 -2.90
C ILE A 117 3.46 -8.91 -3.71
N ILE A 118 3.27 -9.02 -5.01
CA ILE A 118 3.26 -7.89 -5.93
C ILE A 118 1.90 -7.86 -6.61
N LEU A 119 1.16 -6.78 -6.38
CA LEU A 119 -0.17 -6.60 -6.94
C LEU A 119 -0.15 -5.54 -8.04
N PRO A 120 -0.67 -5.84 -9.24
CA PRO A 120 -1.08 -4.81 -10.18
C PRO A 120 -2.30 -4.06 -9.63
N VAL A 121 -2.19 -2.75 -9.47
CA VAL A 121 -3.28 -1.86 -9.01
C VAL A 121 -3.36 -0.70 -9.99
N ASN A 122 -4.39 -0.67 -10.81
CA ASN A 122 -4.45 0.22 -11.96
C ASN A 122 -3.18 0.07 -12.83
N GLU A 123 -2.44 1.16 -13.06
CA GLU A 123 -1.19 1.13 -13.81
C GLU A 123 0.07 0.89 -12.95
N LEU A 124 -0.09 0.67 -11.64
CA LEU A 124 1.00 0.49 -10.70
C LEU A 124 1.26 -0.98 -10.39
N TYR A 125 2.50 -1.30 -10.01
CA TYR A 125 2.86 -2.53 -9.32
C TYR A 125 3.20 -2.20 -7.87
N LEU A 126 2.57 -2.88 -6.93
CA LEU A 126 2.72 -2.60 -5.50
C LEU A 126 3.20 -3.84 -4.76
N ILE A 127 4.35 -3.73 -4.13
CA ILE A 127 4.84 -4.69 -3.13
C ILE A 127 4.05 -4.42 -1.85
N VAL A 128 3.33 -5.44 -1.39
CA VAL A 128 2.56 -5.41 -0.16
C VAL A 128 2.76 -6.71 0.62
N SER A 129 2.36 -6.72 1.89
CA SER A 129 2.37 -7.95 2.66
C SER A 129 1.31 -8.91 2.14
N LEU A 130 1.62 -10.21 2.13
CA LEU A 130 0.63 -11.24 1.86
C LEU A 130 -0.48 -11.14 2.91
N PRO A 131 -1.75 -11.05 2.52
CA PRO A 131 -2.85 -10.96 3.47
C PRO A 131 -2.88 -12.16 4.41
N CYS A 132 -3.20 -11.89 5.66
CA CYS A 132 -3.26 -12.90 6.69
C CYS A 132 -4.48 -13.78 6.51
N ASN A 133 -4.29 -15.02 6.10
CA ASN A 133 -5.29 -16.04 6.33
C ASN A 133 -5.31 -16.39 7.82
N TYR A 134 -6.49 -16.34 8.44
CA TYR A 134 -6.73 -16.88 9.77
C TYR A 134 -6.50 -18.39 9.77
N LYS A 135 -5.26 -18.85 9.71
CA LYS A 135 -4.92 -20.25 9.94
C LYS A 135 -4.49 -20.35 11.41
N ASN A 136 -5.26 -21.13 12.17
CA ASN A 136 -5.01 -21.50 13.57
C ASN A 136 -5.25 -20.41 14.64
N GLY A 137 -6.19 -19.48 14.45
CA GLY A 137 -6.62 -18.55 15.52
C GLY A 137 -5.59 -17.51 15.96
N LYS A 138 -4.47 -17.36 15.26
CA LYS A 138 -3.52 -16.28 15.47
C LYS A 138 -3.66 -15.26 14.32
N ALA A 139 -4.12 -14.08 14.64
CA ALA A 139 -4.08 -12.94 13.73
C ALA A 139 -2.61 -12.65 13.38
N GLN A 140 -2.28 -12.73 12.10
CA GLN A 140 -0.96 -12.28 11.63
C GLN A 140 -1.14 -10.86 11.08
N PHE A 141 -0.35 -9.91 11.57
CA PHE A 141 -0.47 -8.50 11.20
C PHE A 141 0.35 -8.21 9.95
N SER A 142 -0.23 -7.44 9.04
CA SER A 142 0.43 -6.97 7.83
C SER A 142 1.09 -5.62 8.08
N ASP A 143 2.40 -5.51 7.86
CA ASP A 143 3.12 -4.23 7.99
C ASP A 143 2.87 -3.30 6.80
N ILE A 144 2.52 -3.85 5.63
CA ILE A 144 2.31 -3.12 4.39
C ILE A 144 0.92 -3.50 3.89
N TYR A 145 -0.03 -2.70 4.31
CA TYR A 145 -1.45 -2.93 4.04
C TYR A 145 -1.90 -2.25 2.74
N ILE A 146 -2.84 -2.89 2.06
CA ILE A 146 -3.69 -2.29 1.06
C ILE A 146 -5.08 -2.90 1.19
N GLY A 147 -6.12 -2.08 1.22
CA GLY A 147 -7.49 -2.53 1.43
C GLY A 147 -8.51 -1.74 0.63
N GLN A 148 -9.79 -2.04 0.86
CA GLN A 148 -10.90 -1.33 0.20
C GLN A 148 -10.91 0.17 0.51
N ASP A 149 -10.54 0.56 1.72
CA ASP A 149 -10.35 1.94 2.14
C ASP A 149 -9.32 2.68 1.28
N SER A 150 -8.18 2.03 1.00
CA SER A 150 -7.14 2.57 0.12
C SER A 150 -7.67 2.78 -1.30
N MET A 151 -8.45 1.83 -1.82
CA MET A 151 -9.06 1.94 -3.16
C MET A 151 -10.16 3.00 -3.22
N ARG A 152 -11.00 3.09 -2.18
CA ARG A 152 -12.03 4.13 -2.07
C ARG A 152 -11.40 5.52 -2.01
N LEU A 153 -10.34 5.70 -1.22
CA LEU A 153 -9.62 6.98 -1.19
C LEU A 153 -9.10 7.35 -2.57
N GLN A 154 -8.47 6.43 -3.31
CA GLN A 154 -8.02 6.69 -4.68
C GLN A 154 -9.15 7.14 -5.61
N GLN A 155 -10.34 6.54 -5.52
CA GLN A 155 -11.49 6.91 -6.36
C GLN A 155 -11.99 8.33 -6.07
N MET A 156 -11.75 8.85 -4.85
CA MET A 156 -12.16 10.20 -4.43
C MET A 156 -11.12 11.26 -4.77
N LEU A 157 -9.88 10.88 -5.06
CA LEU A 157 -8.82 11.80 -5.41
C LEU A 157 -9.15 12.50 -6.74
N LYS A 158 -8.96 13.82 -6.77
CA LYS A 158 -9.15 14.59 -8.01
C LYS A 158 -8.08 14.24 -9.04
N ASN A 159 -8.50 13.84 -10.22
CA ASN A 159 -7.61 13.65 -11.36
C ASN A 159 -7.24 15.01 -11.98
N LYS A 160 -6.30 15.71 -11.32
CA LYS A 160 -5.74 16.97 -11.78
C LYS A 160 -4.26 17.05 -11.42
N TYR A 161 -3.54 17.95 -12.08
CA TYR A 161 -2.14 18.21 -11.76
C TYR A 161 -2.00 18.99 -10.45
N PHE A 162 -1.01 18.61 -9.63
CA PHE A 162 -0.57 19.30 -8.44
C PHE A 162 0.93 19.59 -8.49
N ASP A 163 1.37 20.72 -7.95
CA ASP A 163 2.80 20.99 -7.84
C ASP A 163 3.45 20.20 -6.71
N ASN A 164 2.84 20.23 -5.53
CA ASN A 164 3.39 19.57 -4.34
C ASN A 164 2.34 18.75 -3.60
N ILE A 165 2.53 17.46 -3.53
CA ILE A 165 1.67 16.53 -2.79
C ILE A 165 2.41 16.06 -1.53
N LEU A 166 1.67 15.95 -0.42
CA LEU A 166 2.11 15.26 0.79
C LEU A 166 1.23 14.04 1.02
N ASP A 167 1.84 12.87 1.11
CA ASP A 167 1.19 11.60 1.42
C ASP A 167 1.65 11.13 2.81
N LEU A 168 0.78 11.29 3.82
CA LEU A 168 1.06 10.94 5.21
C LEU A 168 0.52 9.55 5.54
N CYS A 169 1.30 8.77 6.30
CA CYS A 169 1.04 7.36 6.55
C CYS A 169 0.96 6.56 5.24
N THR A 170 1.97 6.76 4.38
CA THR A 170 1.95 6.33 2.98
C THR A 170 1.85 4.81 2.79
N GLY A 171 2.28 4.00 3.76
CA GLY A 171 2.22 2.54 3.71
C GLY A 171 2.93 1.96 2.47
N SER A 172 2.16 1.39 1.55
CA SER A 172 2.68 0.91 0.25
C SER A 172 3.01 2.02 -0.74
N GLY A 173 2.67 3.27 -0.45
CA GLY A 173 2.80 4.39 -1.38
C GLY A 173 1.62 4.55 -2.34
N VAL A 174 0.60 3.71 -2.25
CA VAL A 174 -0.48 3.62 -3.24
C VAL A 174 -1.19 4.94 -3.52
N GLN A 175 -1.35 5.80 -2.51
CA GLN A 175 -2.05 7.08 -2.65
C GLN A 175 -1.20 8.11 -3.40
N GLY A 176 0.05 8.31 -2.97
CA GLY A 176 0.98 9.23 -3.63
C GLY A 176 1.35 8.77 -5.04
N LEU A 177 1.59 7.47 -5.23
CA LEU A 177 1.95 6.89 -6.53
C LEU A 177 0.81 6.99 -7.57
N HIS A 178 -0.45 7.13 -7.13
CA HIS A 178 -1.60 7.41 -7.99
C HIS A 178 -1.38 8.66 -8.87
N TYR A 179 -0.59 9.63 -8.38
CA TYR A 179 -0.32 10.87 -9.10
C TYR A 179 0.90 10.80 -10.03
N ASN A 180 1.25 9.59 -10.51
CA ASN A 180 2.27 9.44 -11.54
C ASN A 180 1.92 10.26 -12.79
N GLY A 181 2.83 11.17 -13.19
CA GLY A 181 2.59 12.11 -14.29
C GLY A 181 1.59 13.25 -13.99
N LEU A 182 1.00 13.28 -12.79
CA LEU A 182 0.04 14.30 -12.36
C LEU A 182 0.56 15.15 -11.19
N ALA A 183 1.82 14.97 -10.80
CA ALA A 183 2.48 15.80 -9.78
C ALA A 183 3.90 16.17 -10.19
N ASN A 184 4.33 17.38 -9.81
CA ASN A 184 5.72 17.78 -9.95
C ASN A 184 6.58 17.16 -8.83
N LYS A 185 6.08 17.20 -7.59
CA LYS A 185 6.76 16.63 -6.43
C LYS A 185 5.78 15.96 -5.47
N ILE A 186 6.13 14.78 -5.01
CA ILE A 186 5.41 14.04 -3.99
C ILE A 186 6.35 13.79 -2.82
N SER A 187 5.97 14.27 -1.64
CA SER A 187 6.61 13.96 -0.37
C SER A 187 5.75 12.93 0.34
N ALA A 188 6.31 11.77 0.64
CA ALA A 188 5.64 10.72 1.38
C ALA A 188 6.29 10.53 2.75
N VAL A 189 5.50 10.22 3.77
CA VAL A 189 6.01 9.99 5.13
C VAL A 189 5.53 8.66 5.65
N GLU A 190 6.47 7.86 6.16
CA GLU A 190 6.18 6.55 6.73
C GLU A 190 6.97 6.32 8.03
N LEU A 191 6.28 5.82 9.06
CA LEU A 191 6.87 5.52 10.35
C LEU A 191 7.43 4.09 10.43
N ASN A 192 6.76 3.13 9.80
CA ASN A 192 7.16 1.71 9.79
C ASN A 192 8.36 1.50 8.85
N ASP A 193 9.41 0.85 9.35
CA ASP A 193 10.65 0.59 8.58
C ASP A 193 10.39 -0.20 7.30
N ASN A 194 9.54 -1.23 7.41
CA ASN A 194 9.29 -2.16 6.32
C ASN A 194 8.40 -1.52 5.24
N ALA A 195 7.38 -0.77 5.65
CA ALA A 195 6.53 -0.02 4.74
C ALA A 195 7.30 1.12 4.04
N TYR A 196 8.22 1.79 4.76
CA TYR A 196 9.14 2.76 4.15
C TYR A 196 9.96 2.15 3.00
N VAL A 197 10.51 0.95 3.21
CA VAL A 197 11.26 0.24 2.16
C VAL A 197 10.33 -0.15 1.01
N ALA A 198 9.13 -0.66 1.31
CA ALA A 198 8.15 -1.02 0.29
C ALA A 198 7.75 0.17 -0.59
N ALA A 199 7.37 1.30 0.01
CA ALA A 199 7.01 2.51 -0.74
C ALA A 199 8.17 3.02 -1.60
N SER A 200 9.41 2.93 -1.08
CA SER A 200 10.62 3.29 -1.85
C SER A 200 10.83 2.38 -3.06
N LEU A 201 10.69 1.06 -2.88
CA LEU A 201 10.78 0.09 -3.97
C LEU A 201 9.64 0.29 -4.98
N ASN A 202 8.40 0.50 -4.48
CA ASN A 202 7.22 0.74 -5.31
C ASN A 202 7.38 2.00 -6.17
N ALA A 203 7.95 3.08 -5.63
CA ALA A 203 8.26 4.27 -6.42
C ALA A 203 9.29 3.98 -7.54
N MET A 204 10.32 3.19 -7.24
CA MET A 204 11.34 2.84 -8.23
C MET A 204 10.83 1.92 -9.34
N ILE A 205 10.09 0.86 -9.01
CA ILE A 205 9.56 -0.08 -10.02
C ILE A 205 8.49 0.55 -10.91
N ASN A 206 7.83 1.63 -10.44
CA ASN A 206 6.88 2.41 -11.22
C ASN A 206 7.49 3.67 -11.88
N GLY A 207 8.81 3.80 -11.87
CA GLY A 207 9.53 4.88 -12.54
C GLY A 207 9.41 6.27 -11.90
N MET A 208 8.88 6.37 -10.67
CA MET A 208 8.57 7.66 -10.02
C MET A 208 9.68 8.22 -9.13
N LYS A 209 10.87 7.66 -9.14
CA LYS A 209 11.93 8.02 -8.18
C LYS A 209 12.29 9.51 -8.17
N GLU A 210 12.23 10.21 -9.29
CA GLU A 210 12.62 11.63 -9.37
C GLU A 210 11.52 12.55 -8.81
N THR A 211 10.27 12.13 -8.87
CA THR A 211 9.12 12.92 -8.41
C THR A 211 8.67 12.54 -7.00
N TYR A 212 9.02 11.33 -6.53
CA TYR A 212 8.57 10.76 -5.27
C TYR A 212 9.72 10.67 -4.26
N SER A 213 9.64 11.47 -3.20
CA SER A 213 10.59 11.48 -2.09
C SER A 213 9.91 10.93 -0.84
N ILE A 214 10.50 9.92 -0.23
CA ILE A 214 9.96 9.33 1.00
C ILE A 214 10.83 9.69 2.20
N TYR A 215 10.19 10.10 3.30
CA TYR A 215 10.81 10.46 4.57
C TYR A 215 10.36 9.49 5.65
N LYS A 216 11.33 8.93 6.37
CA LYS A 216 11.05 8.03 7.48
C LYS A 216 10.86 8.83 8.76
N GLY A 217 9.72 8.67 9.42
CA GLY A 217 9.44 9.27 10.72
C GLY A 217 7.97 9.55 10.98
N ASP A 218 7.73 10.33 12.03
CA ASP A 218 6.42 10.59 12.59
C ASP A 218 5.77 11.84 11.98
N LEU A 219 4.88 11.63 11.00
CA LEU A 219 4.08 12.65 10.34
C LEU A 219 4.95 13.85 9.90
N TYR A 220 4.49 15.06 10.15
CA TYR A 220 5.17 16.31 9.76
C TYR A 220 6.58 16.48 10.33
N LYS A 221 6.90 15.81 11.46
CA LYS A 221 8.25 15.88 12.06
C LYS A 221 9.34 15.24 11.20
N ALA A 222 8.96 14.35 10.30
CA ALA A 222 9.89 13.71 9.38
C ALA A 222 10.28 14.60 8.19
N LEU A 223 9.53 15.67 7.94
CA LEU A 223 9.77 16.55 6.81
C LEU A 223 10.96 17.49 7.04
N PRO A 224 11.71 17.86 6.00
CA PRO A 224 12.70 18.93 6.07
C PRO A 224 12.09 20.26 6.54
N THR A 225 12.89 21.09 7.20
CA THR A 225 12.43 22.34 7.84
C THR A 225 12.07 23.47 6.85
N ASP A 226 12.58 23.41 5.64
CA ASP A 226 12.46 24.43 4.58
C ASP A 226 11.55 24.00 3.42
N ILE A 227 10.52 23.22 3.75
CA ILE A 227 9.52 22.76 2.79
C ILE A 227 8.47 23.85 2.51
N ASN A 228 8.16 24.02 1.22
CA ASN A 228 6.99 24.79 0.79
C ASN A 228 5.70 24.07 1.21
N LYS A 229 4.64 24.85 1.42
CA LYS A 229 3.31 24.28 1.66
C LYS A 229 2.86 23.42 0.49
N TYR A 230 2.02 22.44 0.81
CA TYR A 230 1.47 21.49 -0.15
C TYR A 230 0.14 21.97 -0.69
N ASP A 231 -0.12 21.76 -1.96
CA ASP A 231 -1.41 22.01 -2.59
C ASP A 231 -2.36 20.80 -2.52
N CYS A 232 -1.81 19.63 -2.11
CA CYS A 232 -2.60 18.46 -1.78
C CYS A 232 -1.97 17.70 -0.60
N ILE A 233 -2.76 17.38 0.41
CA ILE A 233 -2.37 16.46 1.50
C ILE A 233 -3.31 15.26 1.45
N ILE A 234 -2.74 14.06 1.39
CA ILE A 234 -3.46 12.79 1.34
C ILE A 234 -3.08 11.98 2.56
N SER A 235 -4.01 11.26 3.14
CA SER A 235 -3.69 10.34 4.25
C SER A 235 -4.71 9.20 4.36
N ASN A 236 -4.19 8.00 4.59
CA ASN A 236 -4.93 6.85 5.08
C ASN A 236 -4.29 6.43 6.41
N PRO A 237 -4.55 7.17 7.50
CA PRO A 237 -3.92 6.91 8.78
C PRO A 237 -4.52 5.67 9.46
N PRO A 238 -3.82 5.07 10.43
CA PRO A 238 -4.45 4.11 11.34
C PRO A 238 -5.67 4.74 12.04
N TYR A 239 -6.80 4.05 12.03
CA TYR A 239 -8.06 4.59 12.57
C TYR A 239 -8.88 3.59 13.40
N VAL A 240 -8.40 2.36 13.58
CA VAL A 240 -9.14 1.38 14.40
C VAL A 240 -9.01 1.77 15.88
N PRO A 241 -10.13 1.89 16.62
CA PRO A 241 -10.09 2.10 18.06
C PRO A 241 -9.50 0.87 18.76
N ILE A 242 -8.37 1.05 19.43
CA ILE A 242 -7.66 -0.04 20.11
C ILE A 242 -7.62 0.23 21.62
N PRO A 243 -8.26 -0.63 22.43
CA PRO A 243 -8.16 -0.53 23.89
C PRO A 243 -6.71 -0.67 24.38
N LYS A 244 -6.37 0.06 25.45
CA LYS A 244 -5.07 -0.11 26.12
C LYS A 244 -4.85 -1.58 26.45
N ASN A 245 -3.66 -2.09 26.22
CA ASN A 245 -3.20 -3.45 26.46
C ASN A 245 -3.59 -4.51 25.38
N ILE A 246 -4.06 -4.08 24.21
CA ILE A 246 -4.20 -4.96 23.05
C ILE A 246 -3.09 -4.63 22.06
N GLU A 247 -2.26 -5.62 21.71
CA GLU A 247 -1.26 -5.48 20.67
C GLU A 247 -1.91 -5.71 19.29
N VAL A 248 -1.74 -4.74 18.40
CA VAL A 248 -2.20 -4.80 17.01
C VAL A 248 -1.10 -4.33 16.06
N ALA A 249 -1.31 -4.54 14.77
CA ALA A 249 -0.42 -3.94 13.77
C ALA A 249 -0.47 -2.41 13.83
N MET A 250 0.68 -1.77 13.70
CA MET A 250 0.79 -0.31 13.71
C MET A 250 -0.12 0.35 12.66
N CYS A 251 -0.32 -0.28 11.52
CA CYS A 251 -1.17 0.25 10.44
C CYS A 251 -2.66 0.31 10.80
N GLY A 252 -3.10 -0.35 11.87
CA GLY A 252 -4.48 -0.34 12.37
C GLY A 252 -4.68 0.51 13.63
N ASP A 253 -3.63 0.81 14.39
CA ASP A 253 -3.72 1.45 15.71
C ASP A 253 -4.02 2.96 15.61
N GLY A 254 -5.29 3.32 15.71
CA GLY A 254 -5.76 4.71 15.75
C GLY A 254 -5.84 5.32 17.15
N GLY A 255 -5.35 4.61 18.18
CA GLY A 255 -5.51 5.00 19.59
C GLY A 255 -6.84 4.55 20.17
N GLU A 256 -7.15 4.95 21.41
CA GLU A 256 -8.35 4.48 22.12
C GLU A 256 -9.67 4.88 21.44
N ASP A 257 -9.70 6.04 20.79
CA ASP A 257 -10.88 6.56 20.08
C ASP A 257 -10.78 6.40 18.55
N GLY A 258 -9.71 5.79 18.04
CA GLY A 258 -9.45 5.65 16.62
C GLY A 258 -9.10 6.96 15.89
N MET A 259 -9.00 8.08 16.60
CA MET A 259 -8.84 9.41 16.01
C MET A 259 -7.50 10.09 16.35
N GLU A 260 -6.63 9.45 17.11
CA GLU A 260 -5.41 10.09 17.61
C GLU A 260 -4.51 10.58 16.46
N ILE A 261 -4.23 9.73 15.51
CA ILE A 261 -3.37 10.06 14.36
C ILE A 261 -4.06 11.06 13.43
N ALA A 262 -5.36 10.85 13.17
CA ALA A 262 -6.16 11.76 12.35
C ALA A 262 -6.18 13.19 12.90
N LYS A 263 -6.38 13.38 14.21
CA LYS A 263 -6.33 14.69 14.85
C LYS A 263 -4.98 15.38 14.66
N ARG A 264 -3.87 14.66 14.83
CA ARG A 264 -2.51 15.18 14.62
C ARG A 264 -2.28 15.61 13.17
N ILE A 265 -2.83 14.89 12.20
CA ILE A 265 -2.78 15.26 10.79
C ILE A 265 -3.58 16.54 10.52
N ILE A 266 -4.80 16.62 11.04
CA ILE A 266 -5.67 17.81 10.91
C ILE A 266 -5.03 19.05 11.53
N ASP A 267 -4.40 18.93 12.70
CA ASP A 267 -3.71 20.04 13.36
C ASP A 267 -2.59 20.65 12.51
N GLY A 268 -1.95 19.85 11.67
CA GLY A 268 -0.89 20.30 10.76
C GLY A 268 -1.39 21.01 9.51
N TYR A 269 -2.66 20.89 9.12
CA TYR A 269 -3.16 21.52 7.88
C TYR A 269 -2.91 23.02 7.82
N LYS A 270 -3.05 23.74 8.94
CA LYS A 270 -2.81 25.20 9.00
C LYS A 270 -1.38 25.59 8.64
N ASP A 271 -0.41 24.73 8.92
CA ASP A 271 1.02 24.99 8.74
C ASP A 271 1.51 24.46 7.38
N TYR A 272 0.98 23.33 6.91
CA TYR A 272 1.49 22.59 5.75
C TYR A 272 0.59 22.64 4.51
N LEU A 273 -0.72 22.86 4.65
CA LEU A 273 -1.62 22.99 3.49
C LEU A 273 -1.65 24.44 3.02
N GLN A 274 -1.48 24.68 1.72
CA GLN A 274 -1.61 26.02 1.15
C GLN A 274 -3.07 26.47 1.06
N ILE A 275 -3.29 27.77 1.00
CA ILE A 275 -4.62 28.35 0.81
C ILE A 275 -5.16 27.92 -0.57
N GLY A 276 -6.38 27.39 -0.61
CA GLY A 276 -6.97 26.82 -1.82
C GLY A 276 -6.54 25.39 -2.15
N GLY A 277 -5.68 24.80 -1.32
CA GLY A 277 -5.26 23.39 -1.42
C GLY A 277 -6.34 22.41 -1.00
N TYR A 278 -6.09 21.13 -1.17
CA TYR A 278 -6.99 20.02 -0.87
C TYR A 278 -6.39 19.11 0.19
N ALA A 279 -7.23 18.61 1.10
CA ALA A 279 -6.88 17.54 2.00
C ALA A 279 -7.86 16.37 1.82
N TYR A 280 -7.33 15.17 1.65
CA TYR A 280 -8.09 13.93 1.54
C TYR A 280 -7.69 13.00 2.67
N MET A 281 -8.67 12.46 3.37
CA MET A 281 -8.45 11.50 4.45
C MET A 281 -9.57 10.47 4.46
N VAL A 282 -9.22 9.20 4.58
CA VAL A 282 -10.19 8.13 4.83
C VAL A 282 -10.08 7.69 6.28
N LEU A 283 -11.22 7.50 6.92
CA LEU A 283 -11.37 7.09 8.32
C LEU A 283 -12.64 6.28 8.51
N GLU A 284 -12.61 5.34 9.44
CA GLU A 284 -13.82 4.88 10.14
C GLU A 284 -13.87 5.58 11.48
N CYS A 285 -14.93 6.36 11.73
CA CYS A 285 -15.02 7.21 12.90
C CYS A 285 -16.21 6.85 13.76
N ILE A 286 -16.00 6.93 15.06
CA ILE A 286 -17.09 6.93 16.04
C ILE A 286 -17.86 8.25 15.89
N GLY A 287 -19.16 8.19 15.98
CA GLY A 287 -20.06 9.33 15.91
C GLY A 287 -21.36 9.06 16.67
N ASP A 288 -22.26 10.03 16.60
CA ASP A 288 -23.64 9.87 17.05
C ASP A 288 -24.58 9.73 15.83
N GLU A 289 -25.89 9.87 16.07
CA GLU A 289 -26.91 9.76 15.01
C GLU A 289 -26.85 10.91 13.99
N GLU A 290 -26.16 12.02 14.30
CA GLU A 290 -26.09 13.20 13.44
C GLU A 290 -24.80 13.19 12.59
N GLU A 291 -23.62 13.01 13.23
CA GLU A 291 -22.35 13.08 12.51
C GLU A 291 -21.17 12.38 13.22
N PRO A 292 -20.08 12.01 12.49
CA PRO A 292 -18.84 11.55 13.09
C PRO A 292 -18.17 12.63 13.96
N TYR A 293 -17.67 12.26 15.13
CA TYR A 293 -17.03 13.20 16.08
C TYR A 293 -15.80 13.92 15.51
N ILE A 294 -15.14 13.36 14.52
CA ILE A 294 -14.02 14.00 13.83
C ILE A 294 -14.44 15.30 13.11
N ILE A 295 -15.69 15.37 12.64
CA ILE A 295 -16.23 16.56 11.96
C ILE A 295 -16.28 17.75 12.89
N ASP A 296 -16.75 17.54 14.14
CA ASP A 296 -16.76 18.58 15.18
C ASP A 296 -15.33 19.03 15.54
N TYR A 297 -14.38 18.07 15.59
CA TYR A 297 -12.97 18.40 15.79
C TYR A 297 -12.41 19.28 14.67
N ILE A 298 -12.70 18.95 13.41
CA ILE A 298 -12.27 19.74 12.25
C ILE A 298 -12.84 21.16 12.32
N ARG A 299 -14.13 21.32 12.59
CA ARG A 299 -14.79 22.64 12.73
C ARG A 299 -14.17 23.49 13.81
N LYS A 300 -13.86 22.91 14.97
CA LYS A 300 -13.22 23.60 16.10
C LYS A 300 -11.79 24.02 15.81
N THR A 301 -11.03 23.16 15.13
CA THR A 301 -9.61 23.39 14.84
C THR A 301 -9.40 24.39 13.71
N MET A 302 -10.20 24.32 12.66
CA MET A 302 -9.99 25.09 11.44
C MET A 302 -10.75 26.44 11.37
N LYS A 303 -11.53 26.77 12.38
CA LYS A 303 -12.31 27.99 12.70
C LYS A 303 -12.93 28.81 11.55
N LYS A 304 -12.22 29.11 10.44
CA LYS A 304 -12.74 29.78 9.22
C LYS A 304 -11.79 29.46 8.06
N GLY A 305 -12.34 29.12 6.89
CA GLY A 305 -11.58 28.98 5.65
C GLY A 305 -11.46 27.56 5.11
N LEU A 306 -12.02 26.55 5.78
CA LEU A 306 -12.12 25.20 5.24
C LEU A 306 -13.54 24.95 4.72
N SER A 307 -13.67 24.53 3.45
CA SER A 307 -14.89 23.93 2.95
C SER A 307 -14.78 22.42 3.13
N LEU A 308 -15.65 21.86 3.95
CA LEU A 308 -15.68 20.42 4.20
C LEU A 308 -16.63 19.76 3.19
N ILE A 309 -16.10 18.84 2.38
CA ILE A 309 -16.92 17.91 1.59
C ILE A 309 -16.77 16.56 2.28
N HIS A 310 -17.84 16.13 2.93
CA HIS A 310 -17.90 14.86 3.61
C HIS A 310 -18.66 13.86 2.76
N ILE A 311 -18.01 12.75 2.41
CA ILE A 311 -18.66 11.61 1.75
C ILE A 311 -18.62 10.47 2.75
N SER A 312 -19.77 10.12 3.31
CA SER A 312 -19.93 8.97 4.18
C SER A 312 -20.69 7.86 3.48
N GLU A 313 -20.21 6.63 3.59
CA GLU A 313 -21.07 5.48 3.40
C GLU A 313 -21.62 5.09 4.78
N PRO A 314 -22.95 4.93 4.93
CA PRO A 314 -23.52 4.44 6.19
C PRO A 314 -22.96 3.03 6.44
N THR A 315 -22.28 2.85 7.57
CA THR A 315 -21.98 1.52 8.08
C THR A 315 -23.31 0.80 8.28
N ARG A 316 -23.49 -0.34 7.62
CA ARG A 316 -24.67 -1.18 7.86
C ARG A 316 -24.67 -1.59 9.32
N PRO A 317 -25.81 -1.52 10.02
CA PRO A 317 -25.93 -1.99 11.38
C PRO A 317 -25.66 -3.48 11.49
#